data_49c51ec013e8a5c390f7cccab0d25dad
#
_entry.id   49c51ec013e8a5c390f7cccab0d25dad
#
_cell.length_a   1.000
_cell.length_b   1.000
_cell.length_c   1.000
_cell.angle_alpha   90.00
_cell.angle_beta   90.00
_cell.angle_gamma   90.00
#
_symmetry.space_group_name_H-M   'P 1'
#
loop_
_entity.id
_entity.type
_entity.pdbx_description
1 polymer ?
#
loop_
_entity_poly.entity_id
_entity_poly.type
_entity_poly.pdbx_seq_one_letter_code
_entity_poly.pdbx_strand_id
1 'polypeptide(L)'
;PFGGEVITRDIKEGCSILLRQAEALKVQYGSALGDNAPDDKVVTIPGMPGWEPKEISFKSLAYIIQARIEEIIESCYFHIDKSGFADHLGAGIVITGGTAQLHDLMQLIRLKTGFDVRLGKPSINIKGQLPKGIDSPEFSTALGIFIQGLKQAEWEPEIIVAKKEEEQISIKMIEPEIEMEKKTERKKPKVKDVPKKEKKGGILAGKMKTLFSDFFTEPDQEITNN
;
A
#
# COMPACT_ATOMS: atom_id res chain seq x y z
N PRO A 1 -1.72 -7.34 14.98
CA PRO A 1 -2.16 -6.02 14.52
C PRO A 1 -3.34 -6.19 13.56
N PHE A 2 -4.46 -5.52 13.89
CA PHE A 2 -5.67 -5.54 13.08
C PHE A 2 -5.69 -4.25 12.24
N GLY A 3 -5.59 -4.40 10.93
CA GLY A 3 -5.58 -3.27 9.99
C GLY A 3 -5.82 -3.72 8.56
N GLY A 4 -5.49 -2.88 7.59
CA GLY A 4 -5.73 -3.15 6.16
C GLY A 4 -5.10 -4.44 5.64
N GLU A 5 -3.98 -4.87 6.20
CA GLU A 5 -3.32 -6.12 5.81
C GLU A 5 -4.15 -7.37 6.13
N VAL A 6 -4.86 -7.38 7.26
CA VAL A 6 -5.74 -8.53 7.61
C VAL A 6 -6.88 -8.63 6.61
N ILE A 7 -7.49 -7.49 6.26
CA ILE A 7 -8.53 -7.44 5.21
C ILE A 7 -8.00 -8.01 3.88
N THR A 8 -6.77 -7.66 3.50
CA THR A 8 -6.14 -8.17 2.27
C THR A 8 -5.97 -9.70 2.32
N ARG A 9 -5.61 -10.25 3.48
CA ARG A 9 -5.50 -11.69 3.69
C ARG A 9 -6.85 -12.40 3.59
N ASP A 10 -7.90 -11.81 4.15
CA ASP A 10 -9.25 -12.37 4.05
C ASP A 10 -9.75 -12.38 2.60
N ILE A 11 -9.50 -11.30 1.84
CA ILE A 11 -9.80 -11.26 0.42
C ILE A 11 -9.00 -12.32 -0.35
N LYS A 12 -7.70 -12.44 -0.06
CA LYS A 12 -6.85 -13.49 -0.67
C LYS A 12 -7.44 -14.88 -0.43
N GLU A 13 -7.85 -15.19 0.79
CA GLU A 13 -8.39 -16.49 1.18
C GLU A 13 -9.79 -16.70 0.61
N GLY A 14 -10.70 -15.75 0.84
CA GLY A 14 -12.09 -15.83 0.38
C GLY A 14 -12.22 -15.88 -1.14
N CYS A 15 -11.35 -15.15 -1.87
CA CYS A 15 -11.33 -15.17 -3.32
C CYS A 15 -10.33 -16.18 -3.90
N SER A 16 -9.47 -16.83 -3.10
CA SER A 16 -8.40 -17.75 -3.54
C SER A 16 -7.54 -17.15 -4.65
N ILE A 17 -6.97 -15.98 -4.42
CA ILE A 17 -6.13 -15.19 -5.33
C ILE A 17 -4.78 -14.87 -4.68
N LEU A 18 -3.87 -14.26 -5.43
CA LEU A 18 -2.58 -13.82 -4.88
C LEU A 18 -2.75 -12.60 -3.97
N LEU A 19 -1.90 -12.48 -2.94
CA LEU A 19 -1.95 -11.35 -1.99
C LEU A 19 -1.88 -9.99 -2.68
N ARG A 20 -1.03 -9.86 -3.72
CA ARG A 20 -0.92 -8.63 -4.51
C ARG A 20 -2.22 -8.29 -5.26
N GLN A 21 -2.90 -9.30 -5.80
CA GLN A 21 -4.20 -9.13 -6.46
C GLN A 21 -5.28 -8.73 -5.45
N ALA A 22 -5.29 -9.35 -4.27
CA ALA A 22 -6.20 -9.01 -3.19
C ALA A 22 -6.03 -7.56 -2.72
N GLU A 23 -4.78 -7.08 -2.58
CA GLU A 23 -4.50 -5.69 -2.24
C GLU A 23 -5.00 -4.73 -3.33
N ALA A 24 -4.74 -5.02 -4.60
CA ALA A 24 -5.24 -4.22 -5.71
C ALA A 24 -6.77 -4.16 -5.73
N LEU A 25 -7.46 -5.29 -5.52
CA LEU A 25 -8.92 -5.33 -5.42
C LEU A 25 -9.46 -4.49 -4.27
N LYS A 26 -8.84 -4.59 -3.08
CA LYS A 26 -9.23 -3.80 -1.93
C LYS A 26 -9.12 -2.30 -2.19
N VAL A 27 -8.01 -1.86 -2.78
CA VAL A 27 -7.74 -0.44 -3.04
C VAL A 27 -8.65 0.12 -4.14
N GLN A 28 -8.86 -0.63 -5.21
CA GLN A 28 -9.61 -0.13 -6.39
C GLN A 28 -11.13 -0.29 -6.27
N TYR A 29 -11.59 -1.37 -5.64
CA TYR A 29 -13.00 -1.77 -5.67
C TYR A 29 -13.59 -2.08 -4.29
N GLY A 30 -12.79 -1.93 -3.22
CA GLY A 30 -13.22 -2.27 -1.87
C GLY A 30 -14.29 -1.31 -1.35
N SER A 31 -15.40 -1.86 -0.83
CA SER A 31 -16.42 -1.16 -0.05
C SER A 31 -16.60 -1.85 1.31
N ALA A 32 -16.88 -1.07 2.33
CA ALA A 32 -17.16 -1.58 3.67
C ALA A 32 -18.63 -1.99 3.87
N LEU A 33 -19.52 -1.71 2.92
CA LEU A 33 -20.93 -2.08 2.95
C LEU A 33 -21.28 -2.94 1.74
N GLY A 34 -21.55 -4.23 1.98
CA GLY A 34 -21.95 -5.17 0.95
C GLY A 34 -23.26 -4.80 0.25
N ASP A 35 -24.21 -4.24 1.00
CA ASP A 35 -25.53 -3.84 0.47
C ASP A 35 -25.45 -2.64 -0.49
N ASN A 36 -24.42 -1.80 -0.36
CA ASN A 36 -24.19 -0.66 -1.26
C ASN A 36 -23.41 -1.08 -2.53
N ALA A 37 -22.80 -2.25 -2.53
CA ALA A 37 -22.02 -2.72 -3.66
C ALA A 37 -22.94 -3.13 -4.82
N PRO A 38 -22.59 -2.83 -6.09
CA PRO A 38 -23.40 -3.19 -7.25
C PRO A 38 -23.45 -4.71 -7.43
N ASP A 39 -24.68 -5.22 -7.66
CA ASP A 39 -24.96 -6.65 -7.82
C ASP A 39 -24.45 -7.23 -9.14
N ASP A 40 -24.44 -6.41 -10.19
CA ASP A 40 -24.19 -6.78 -11.58
C ASP A 40 -22.71 -6.65 -12.00
N LYS A 41 -21.86 -6.09 -11.12
CA LYS A 41 -20.45 -5.86 -11.45
C LYS A 41 -19.56 -6.98 -10.95
N VAL A 42 -18.72 -7.45 -11.87
CA VAL A 42 -17.67 -8.42 -11.58
C VAL A 42 -16.32 -7.89 -12.05
N VAL A 43 -15.27 -8.28 -11.37
CA VAL A 43 -13.89 -8.04 -11.81
C VAL A 43 -13.26 -9.37 -12.21
N THR A 44 -12.63 -9.40 -13.37
CA THR A 44 -11.92 -10.59 -13.87
C THR A 44 -10.44 -10.49 -13.50
N ILE A 45 -9.98 -11.42 -12.69
CA ILE A 45 -8.58 -11.55 -12.32
C ILE A 45 -7.89 -12.55 -13.25
N PRO A 46 -6.82 -12.15 -13.95
CA PRO A 46 -6.08 -13.06 -14.80
C PRO A 46 -5.51 -14.22 -13.97
N GLY A 47 -5.74 -15.44 -14.45
CA GLY A 47 -5.18 -16.64 -13.85
C GLY A 47 -3.66 -16.73 -14.04
N MET A 48 -3.00 -17.60 -13.28
CA MET A 48 -1.62 -18.00 -13.56
C MET A 48 -1.54 -18.78 -14.89
N PRO A 49 -0.36 -18.87 -15.53
CA PRO A 49 -0.20 -19.65 -16.74
C PRO A 49 -0.78 -21.07 -16.57
N GLY A 50 -1.77 -21.44 -17.40
CA GLY A 50 -2.47 -22.71 -17.32
C GLY A 50 -3.73 -22.74 -16.44
N TRP A 51 -4.09 -21.64 -15.82
CA TRP A 51 -5.31 -21.48 -15.02
C TRP A 51 -6.30 -20.54 -15.72
N GLU A 52 -7.58 -20.83 -15.57
CA GLU A 52 -8.63 -19.95 -16.08
C GLU A 52 -8.70 -18.64 -15.30
N PRO A 53 -9.10 -17.52 -15.94
CA PRO A 53 -9.38 -16.27 -15.24
C PRO A 53 -10.48 -16.48 -14.20
N LYS A 54 -10.37 -15.75 -13.07
CA LYS A 54 -11.34 -15.81 -11.99
C LYS A 54 -12.21 -14.57 -11.97
N GLU A 55 -13.52 -14.74 -11.92
CA GLU A 55 -14.47 -13.65 -11.77
C GLU A 55 -14.87 -13.49 -10.30
N ILE A 56 -14.80 -12.26 -9.80
CA ILE A 56 -15.13 -11.90 -8.41
C ILE A 56 -16.19 -10.80 -8.48
N SER A 57 -17.36 -11.02 -7.86
CA SER A 57 -18.38 -9.98 -7.78
C SER A 57 -17.98 -8.90 -6.74
N PHE A 58 -18.31 -7.66 -7.05
CA PHE A 58 -18.07 -6.54 -6.14
C PHE A 58 -18.81 -6.73 -4.81
N LYS A 59 -19.98 -7.31 -4.85
CA LYS A 59 -20.79 -7.60 -3.67
C LYS A 59 -20.14 -8.63 -2.76
N SER A 60 -19.62 -9.73 -3.32
CA SER A 60 -18.88 -10.74 -2.53
C SER A 60 -17.62 -10.15 -1.92
N LEU A 61 -16.86 -9.33 -2.69
CA LEU A 61 -15.69 -8.64 -2.19
C LEU A 61 -16.04 -7.70 -1.01
N ALA A 62 -17.13 -6.93 -1.16
CA ALA A 62 -17.57 -6.00 -0.12
C ALA A 62 -18.02 -6.74 1.15
N TYR A 63 -18.71 -7.85 1.07
CA TYR A 63 -19.08 -8.64 2.25
C TYR A 63 -17.87 -9.23 2.98
N ILE A 64 -16.85 -9.71 2.26
CA ILE A 64 -15.60 -10.17 2.90
C ILE A 64 -14.95 -9.02 3.67
N ILE A 65 -14.87 -7.84 3.06
CA ILE A 65 -14.30 -6.64 3.67
C ILE A 65 -15.12 -6.20 4.88
N GLN A 66 -16.45 -6.13 4.73
CA GLN A 66 -17.39 -5.74 5.78
C GLN A 66 -17.25 -6.62 7.01
N ALA A 67 -17.24 -7.93 6.85
CA ALA A 67 -17.14 -8.87 7.97
C ALA A 67 -15.89 -8.59 8.82
N ARG A 68 -14.73 -8.39 8.20
CA ARG A 68 -13.50 -8.08 8.93
C ARG A 68 -13.53 -6.70 9.58
N ILE A 69 -14.09 -5.71 8.91
CA ILE A 69 -14.19 -4.36 9.47
C ILE A 69 -15.15 -4.33 10.66
N GLU A 70 -16.25 -5.07 10.62
CA GLU A 70 -17.15 -5.21 11.75
C GLU A 70 -16.45 -5.76 12.99
N GLU A 71 -15.63 -6.80 12.86
CA GLU A 71 -14.82 -7.33 13.97
C GLU A 71 -13.86 -6.26 14.54
N ILE A 72 -13.22 -5.48 13.67
CA ILE A 72 -12.31 -4.40 14.07
C ILE A 72 -13.09 -3.32 14.84
N ILE A 73 -14.25 -2.92 14.34
CA ILE A 73 -15.10 -1.91 14.96
C ILE A 73 -15.58 -2.39 16.32
N GLU A 74 -16.06 -3.62 16.41
CA GLU A 74 -16.52 -4.22 17.67
C GLU A 74 -15.43 -4.26 18.73
N SER A 75 -14.22 -4.64 18.34
CA SER A 75 -13.07 -4.62 19.23
C SER A 75 -12.73 -3.19 19.72
N CYS A 76 -12.74 -2.22 18.83
CA CYS A 76 -12.51 -0.82 19.20
C CYS A 76 -13.63 -0.28 20.09
N TYR A 77 -14.88 -0.56 19.74
CA TYR A 77 -16.04 -0.12 20.51
C TYR A 77 -16.04 -0.67 21.93
N PHE A 78 -15.70 -1.95 22.09
CA PHE A 78 -15.54 -2.57 23.40
C PHE A 78 -14.54 -1.82 24.30
N HIS A 79 -13.43 -1.34 23.74
CA HIS A 79 -12.47 -0.54 24.52
C HIS A 79 -13.00 0.87 24.84
N ILE A 80 -13.77 1.48 23.94
CA ILE A 80 -14.42 2.77 24.18
C ILE A 80 -15.44 2.63 25.33
N ASP A 81 -16.29 1.62 25.26
CA ASP A 81 -17.30 1.34 26.30
C ASP A 81 -16.65 1.07 27.66
N LYS A 82 -15.64 0.19 27.71
CA LYS A 82 -14.90 -0.10 28.94
C LYS A 82 -14.17 1.10 29.54
N SER A 83 -13.85 2.11 28.76
CA SER A 83 -13.20 3.32 29.26
C SER A 83 -14.09 4.15 30.17
N GLY A 84 -15.40 3.99 30.11
CA GLY A 84 -16.40 4.80 30.81
C GLY A 84 -16.55 6.24 30.26
N PHE A 85 -15.91 6.54 29.12
CA PHE A 85 -16.00 7.87 28.49
C PHE A 85 -16.90 7.90 27.25
N ALA A 86 -17.60 6.82 26.92
CA ALA A 86 -18.43 6.73 25.72
C ALA A 86 -19.40 7.91 25.60
N ASP A 87 -20.11 8.26 26.69
CA ASP A 87 -21.09 9.36 26.72
C ASP A 87 -20.44 10.75 26.60
N HIS A 88 -19.12 10.85 26.73
CA HIS A 88 -18.39 12.11 26.66
C HIS A 88 -17.73 12.37 25.29
N LEU A 89 -17.91 11.47 24.31
CA LEU A 89 -17.32 11.58 22.98
C LEU A 89 -18.16 12.49 22.04
N GLY A 90 -18.46 13.70 22.48
CA GLY A 90 -19.25 14.65 21.68
C GLY A 90 -18.61 15.06 20.34
N ALA A 91 -17.31 14.86 20.16
CA ALA A 91 -16.61 15.08 18.87
C ALA A 91 -16.65 13.85 17.93
N GLY A 92 -17.20 12.73 18.40
CA GLY A 92 -17.28 11.48 17.66
C GLY A 92 -15.94 10.79 17.47
N ILE A 93 -15.86 9.94 16.45
CA ILE A 93 -14.69 9.10 16.11
C ILE A 93 -13.94 9.72 14.94
N VAL A 94 -12.63 9.82 15.06
CA VAL A 94 -11.73 10.24 13.96
C VAL A 94 -10.99 9.03 13.45
N ILE A 95 -11.16 8.71 12.17
CA ILE A 95 -10.42 7.63 11.51
C ILE A 95 -9.33 8.19 10.61
N THR A 96 -8.18 7.52 10.54
CA THR A 96 -7.05 7.92 9.71
C THR A 96 -6.27 6.68 9.24
N GLY A 97 -5.28 6.89 8.36
CA GLY A 97 -4.55 5.80 7.73
C GLY A 97 -5.11 5.39 6.38
N GLY A 98 -4.40 4.56 5.62
CA GLY A 98 -4.79 4.16 4.27
C GLY A 98 -6.15 3.48 4.20
N THR A 99 -6.45 2.57 5.12
CA THR A 99 -7.74 1.86 5.17
C THR A 99 -8.92 2.79 5.49
N ALA A 100 -8.67 3.94 6.13
CA ALA A 100 -9.72 4.93 6.40
C ALA A 100 -10.33 5.53 5.12
N GLN A 101 -9.68 5.36 3.98
CA GLN A 101 -10.17 5.80 2.67
C GLN A 101 -11.09 4.78 1.99
N LEU A 102 -11.33 3.63 2.63
CA LEU A 102 -12.20 2.59 2.07
C LEU A 102 -13.63 3.14 1.90
N HIS A 103 -14.26 2.82 0.77
CA HIS A 103 -15.63 3.24 0.47
C HIS A 103 -16.58 2.81 1.59
N ASP A 104 -17.51 3.66 1.93
CA ASP A 104 -18.59 3.43 2.93
C ASP A 104 -18.11 3.11 4.36
N LEU A 105 -16.80 3.15 4.66
CA LEU A 105 -16.27 2.83 5.98
C LEU A 105 -16.84 3.74 7.07
N MET A 106 -16.88 5.05 6.84
CA MET A 106 -17.45 6.00 7.81
C MET A 106 -18.92 5.70 8.09
N GLN A 107 -19.67 5.31 7.06
CA GLN A 107 -21.07 4.94 7.20
C GLN A 107 -21.24 3.67 8.03
N LEU A 108 -20.43 2.64 7.76
CA LEU A 108 -20.45 1.40 8.55
C LEU A 108 -20.14 1.66 10.02
N ILE A 109 -19.13 2.47 10.34
CA ILE A 109 -18.77 2.79 11.72
C ILE A 109 -19.93 3.55 12.41
N ARG A 110 -20.56 4.50 11.75
CA ARG A 110 -21.75 5.19 12.28
C ARG A 110 -22.90 4.22 12.58
N LEU A 111 -23.19 3.31 11.65
CA LEU A 111 -24.23 2.31 11.81
C LEU A 111 -23.97 1.36 13.00
N LYS A 112 -22.72 0.97 13.22
CA LYS A 112 -22.35 0.05 14.29
C LYS A 112 -22.17 0.69 15.65
N THR A 113 -21.72 1.93 15.71
CA THR A 113 -21.35 2.59 16.98
C THR A 113 -22.32 3.67 17.42
N GLY A 114 -23.09 4.24 16.49
CA GLY A 114 -23.97 5.40 16.75
C GLY A 114 -23.23 6.72 16.88
N PHE A 115 -21.89 6.75 16.82
CA PHE A 115 -21.11 7.97 16.90
C PHE A 115 -20.97 8.66 15.55
N ASP A 116 -20.80 9.98 15.59
CA ASP A 116 -20.34 10.71 14.42
C ASP A 116 -18.93 10.31 14.04
N VAL A 117 -18.65 10.21 12.72
CA VAL A 117 -17.35 9.76 12.21
C VAL A 117 -16.84 10.77 11.19
N ARG A 118 -15.56 11.12 11.32
CA ARG A 118 -14.87 11.99 10.36
C ARG A 118 -13.51 11.43 9.96
N LEU A 119 -13.08 11.75 8.75
CA LEU A 119 -11.76 11.43 8.27
C LEU A 119 -10.73 12.44 8.82
N GLY A 120 -9.68 11.92 9.46
CA GLY A 120 -8.55 12.71 9.93
C GLY A 120 -7.52 12.91 8.82
N LYS A 121 -7.14 14.18 8.59
CA LYS A 121 -6.07 14.55 7.66
C LYS A 121 -4.86 15.04 8.41
N PRO A 122 -3.63 14.69 7.98
CA PRO A 122 -2.41 15.06 8.70
C PRO A 122 -2.11 16.56 8.65
N SER A 123 -2.61 17.29 7.63
CA SER A 123 -2.33 18.73 7.43
C SER A 123 -2.98 19.64 8.46
N ILE A 124 -3.98 19.21 9.20
CA ILE A 124 -4.79 20.07 10.09
C ILE A 124 -3.93 20.84 11.12
N ASN A 125 -2.81 20.26 11.56
CA ASN A 125 -1.94 20.82 12.58
C ASN A 125 -0.55 21.24 12.05
N ILE A 126 -0.35 21.26 10.74
CA ILE A 126 0.94 21.59 10.13
C ILE A 126 0.87 23.01 9.55
N LYS A 127 1.77 23.88 10.03
CA LYS A 127 1.93 25.24 9.47
C LYS A 127 2.83 25.16 8.24
N GLY A 128 2.33 25.59 7.08
CA GLY A 128 3.11 25.62 5.84
C GLY A 128 2.39 24.89 4.69
N GLN A 129 3.00 24.91 3.51
CA GLN A 129 2.49 24.18 2.34
C GLN A 129 3.10 22.79 2.31
N LEU A 130 2.25 21.78 2.42
CA LEU A 130 2.66 20.39 2.17
C LEU A 130 2.77 20.12 0.66
N PRO A 131 3.70 19.29 0.22
CA PRO A 131 3.73 18.79 -1.14
C PRO A 131 2.38 18.12 -1.52
N LYS A 132 2.00 18.22 -2.78
CA LYS A 132 0.76 17.60 -3.27
C LYS A 132 0.75 16.09 -2.96
N GLY A 133 -0.35 15.60 -2.46
CA GLY A 133 -0.54 14.18 -2.15
C GLY A 133 -0.18 13.77 -0.70
N ILE A 134 0.65 14.51 0.01
CA ILE A 134 1.02 14.18 1.40
C ILE A 134 -0.12 14.46 2.40
N ASP A 135 -1.13 15.23 2.01
CA ASP A 135 -2.32 15.49 2.82
C ASP A 135 -3.33 14.32 2.86
N SER A 136 -2.96 13.16 2.34
CA SER A 136 -3.77 11.95 2.42
C SER A 136 -3.64 11.29 3.80
N PRO A 137 -4.74 10.71 4.34
CA PRO A 137 -4.74 10.02 5.63
C PRO A 137 -3.69 8.92 5.76
N GLU A 138 -3.27 8.29 4.67
CA GLU A 138 -2.24 7.24 4.66
C GLU A 138 -0.87 7.74 5.14
N PHE A 139 -0.57 9.03 4.96
CA PHE A 139 0.68 9.64 5.40
C PHE A 139 0.67 10.12 6.86
N SER A 140 -0.44 9.96 7.60
CA SER A 140 -0.58 10.45 8.97
C SER A 140 0.54 9.95 9.89
N THR A 141 0.87 8.67 9.83
CA THR A 141 1.95 8.07 10.64
C THR A 141 3.32 8.58 10.21
N ALA A 142 3.59 8.61 8.89
CA ALA A 142 4.88 9.07 8.37
C ALA A 142 5.15 10.54 8.74
N LEU A 143 4.15 11.41 8.58
CA LEU A 143 4.26 12.82 8.98
C LEU A 143 4.39 12.98 10.49
N GLY A 144 3.67 12.18 11.29
CA GLY A 144 3.80 12.18 12.75
C GLY A 144 5.21 11.83 13.21
N ILE A 145 5.81 10.78 12.64
CA ILE A 145 7.19 10.37 12.93
C ILE A 145 8.18 11.45 12.48
N PHE A 146 7.98 12.02 11.29
CA PHE A 146 8.83 13.09 10.78
C PHE A 146 8.83 14.33 11.71
N ILE A 147 7.64 14.79 12.12
CA ILE A 147 7.50 15.93 13.05
C ILE A 147 8.15 15.62 14.41
N GLN A 148 7.97 14.39 14.90
CA GLN A 148 8.60 13.98 16.15
C GLN A 148 10.12 13.93 16.03
N GLY A 149 10.64 13.45 14.92
CA GLY A 149 12.08 13.45 14.64
C GLY A 149 12.67 14.85 14.56
N LEU A 150 11.96 15.80 13.91
CA LEU A 150 12.39 17.20 13.90
C LEU A 150 12.47 17.80 15.29
N LYS A 151 11.45 17.58 16.14
CA LYS A 151 11.47 18.06 17.52
C LYS A 151 12.64 17.47 18.32
N GLN A 152 12.95 16.21 18.14
CA GLN A 152 14.12 15.59 18.80
C GLN A 152 15.45 16.15 18.27
N ALA A 153 15.55 16.39 16.95
CA ALA A 153 16.73 16.98 16.35
C ALA A 153 17.00 18.42 16.83
N GLU A 154 15.95 19.20 17.12
CA GLU A 154 16.07 20.52 17.72
C GLU A 154 16.56 20.46 19.18
N TRP A 155 16.25 19.36 19.89
CA TRP A 155 16.64 19.17 21.31
C TRP A 155 18.06 18.61 21.50
N GLU A 156 18.59 17.86 20.48
CA GLU A 156 19.90 17.21 20.56
C GLU A 156 20.71 17.41 19.25
N PRO A 157 21.06 18.65 18.86
CA PRO A 157 21.76 18.88 17.59
C PRO A 157 23.17 18.29 17.56
N GLU A 158 23.84 18.10 18.70
CA GLU A 158 25.22 17.61 18.78
C GLU A 158 25.36 16.10 18.56
N ILE A 159 24.36 15.31 18.95
CA ILE A 159 24.42 13.83 18.80
C ILE A 159 24.35 13.39 17.34
N ILE A 160 23.63 14.12 16.51
CA ILE A 160 23.46 13.78 15.07
C ILE A 160 24.76 14.07 14.31
N VAL A 161 25.50 15.11 14.69
CA VAL A 161 26.79 15.45 14.06
C VAL A 161 27.86 14.44 14.44
N ALA A 162 27.93 14.02 15.71
CA ALA A 162 28.89 13.02 16.16
C ALA A 162 28.70 11.65 15.48
N LYS A 163 27.46 11.19 15.32
CA LYS A 163 27.16 9.94 14.59
C LYS A 163 27.54 9.99 13.11
N LYS A 164 27.36 11.14 12.44
CA LYS A 164 27.78 11.31 11.05
C LYS A 164 29.29 11.28 10.87
N GLU A 165 30.03 11.83 11.82
CA GLU A 165 31.50 11.79 11.78
C GLU A 165 32.04 10.37 12.04
N GLU A 166 31.45 9.62 12.97
CA GLU A 166 31.83 8.22 13.21
C GLU A 166 31.51 7.30 12.02
N GLU A 167 30.38 7.46 11.36
CA GLU A 167 30.05 6.72 10.14
C GLU A 167 30.98 7.06 8.96
N GLN A 168 31.36 8.34 8.81
CA GLN A 168 32.29 8.75 7.75
C GLN A 168 33.72 8.28 8.02
N ILE A 169 34.15 8.21 9.27
CA ILE A 169 35.47 7.67 9.67
C ILE A 169 35.51 6.15 9.42
N SER A 170 34.44 5.43 9.74
CA SER A 170 34.35 3.98 9.49
C SER A 170 34.39 3.64 8.00
N ILE A 171 33.77 4.43 7.14
CA ILE A 171 33.78 4.23 5.68
C ILE A 171 35.16 4.53 5.09
N LYS A 172 35.87 5.56 5.59
CA LYS A 172 37.22 5.89 5.11
C LYS A 172 38.30 4.90 5.49
N MET A 173 38.10 4.12 6.56
CA MET A 173 39.08 3.10 6.97
C MET A 173 38.95 1.75 6.22
N ILE A 174 37.87 1.55 5.49
CA ILE A 174 37.62 0.28 4.76
C ILE A 174 38.10 0.33 3.29
N GLU A 175 38.26 1.55 2.70
CA GLU A 175 38.66 1.68 1.28
C GLU A 175 40.13 1.33 0.91
N PRO A 176 41.15 1.34 1.79
CA PRO A 176 42.51 1.03 1.35
C PRO A 176 42.84 -0.45 1.21
N GLU A 177 42.02 -1.39 1.73
CA GLU A 177 42.40 -2.84 1.68
C GLU A 177 41.93 -3.58 0.41
N ILE A 178 41.08 -3.00 -0.42
CA ILE A 178 40.54 -3.71 -1.59
C ILE A 178 41.41 -3.55 -2.87
N GLU A 179 42.40 -2.64 -2.89
CA GLU A 179 43.19 -2.38 -4.09
C GLU A 179 44.45 -3.24 -4.25
N MET A 180 44.82 -4.11 -3.28
CA MET A 180 46.08 -4.86 -3.36
C MET A 180 45.98 -6.33 -3.84
N GLU A 181 44.79 -6.87 -4.14
CA GLU A 181 44.67 -8.28 -4.55
C GLU A 181 44.37 -8.52 -6.05
N LYS A 182 44.49 -7.53 -6.92
CA LYS A 182 44.27 -7.72 -8.37
C LYS A 182 45.51 -7.51 -9.24
N LYS A 183 46.60 -8.24 -8.93
CA LYS A 183 47.69 -8.45 -9.87
C LYS A 183 48.28 -9.83 -9.70
N THR A 184 47.59 -10.83 -10.20
CA THR A 184 48.23 -12.06 -10.67
C THR A 184 47.47 -12.57 -11.89
N GLU A 185 48.22 -12.57 -12.98
CA GLU A 185 47.82 -13.03 -14.31
C GLU A 185 47.34 -14.48 -14.30
N ARG A 186 46.24 -14.77 -14.98
CA ARG A 186 45.97 -16.10 -15.54
C ARG A 186 45.49 -16.01 -16.99
N LYS A 187 46.29 -16.66 -17.85
CA LYS A 187 46.16 -16.85 -19.29
C LYS A 187 44.81 -17.44 -19.69
N LYS A 188 44.28 -16.91 -20.81
CA LYS A 188 43.10 -17.44 -21.50
C LYS A 188 43.37 -18.79 -22.16
N PRO A 189 42.45 -19.75 -22.14
CA PRO A 189 42.37 -20.80 -23.17
C PRO A 189 41.33 -20.41 -24.24
N LYS A 190 41.70 -20.65 -25.48
CA LYS A 190 40.91 -20.50 -26.70
C LYS A 190 39.73 -21.49 -26.70
N VAL A 191 38.54 -21.03 -27.03
CA VAL A 191 37.39 -21.89 -27.34
C VAL A 191 37.02 -21.75 -28.79
N LYS A 192 36.83 -22.91 -29.40
CA LYS A 192 36.53 -23.18 -30.81
C LYS A 192 35.10 -22.83 -31.18
N ASP A 193 34.92 -22.43 -32.43
CA ASP A 193 33.66 -22.18 -33.14
C ASP A 193 32.70 -23.39 -33.11
N VAL A 194 31.39 -23.11 -32.87
CA VAL A 194 30.28 -24.03 -33.19
C VAL A 194 29.12 -23.20 -33.77
N PRO A 195 28.44 -23.67 -34.83
CA PRO A 195 27.66 -22.87 -35.77
C PRO A 195 26.27 -22.54 -35.28
N LYS A 196 25.77 -21.36 -35.73
CA LYS A 196 24.40 -20.84 -35.56
C LYS A 196 23.36 -21.77 -36.22
N LYS A 197 22.36 -22.17 -35.47
CA LYS A 197 21.08 -22.66 -35.99
C LYS A 197 20.03 -21.56 -35.79
N GLU A 198 19.49 -21.06 -36.89
CA GLU A 198 18.31 -20.19 -36.97
C GLU A 198 17.08 -20.92 -36.44
N LYS A 199 16.32 -20.30 -35.53
CA LYS A 199 14.92 -20.68 -35.22
C LYS A 199 14.02 -19.49 -35.49
N LYS A 200 13.14 -19.70 -36.47
CA LYS A 200 12.00 -18.85 -36.80
C LYS A 200 11.10 -18.71 -35.58
N GLY A 201 11.00 -17.51 -35.01
CA GLY A 201 10.11 -17.18 -33.92
C GLY A 201 8.79 -16.62 -34.44
N GLY A 202 7.70 -17.23 -33.98
CA GLY A 202 6.34 -16.91 -34.41
C GLY A 202 5.81 -15.58 -33.81
N ILE A 203 4.82 -15.09 -34.51
CA ILE A 203 4.11 -13.80 -34.42
C ILE A 203 3.30 -13.59 -33.10
N LEU A 204 3.42 -14.50 -32.13
CA LEU A 204 2.59 -14.43 -30.91
C LEU A 204 3.15 -13.53 -29.78
N ALA A 205 4.42 -13.13 -29.85
CA ALA A 205 5.04 -12.36 -28.77
C ALA A 205 4.70 -10.85 -28.77
N GLY A 206 4.16 -10.32 -29.88
CA GLY A 206 3.82 -8.90 -30.00
C GLY A 206 2.49 -8.52 -29.34
N LYS A 207 1.50 -9.40 -29.36
CA LYS A 207 0.15 -9.10 -28.83
C LYS A 207 0.02 -9.16 -27.30
N MET A 208 0.95 -9.82 -26.62
CA MET A 208 0.91 -9.91 -25.15
C MET A 208 1.57 -8.71 -24.44
N LYS A 209 2.41 -7.96 -25.13
CA LYS A 209 3.03 -6.75 -24.55
C LYS A 209 2.10 -5.54 -24.49
N THR A 210 1.18 -5.41 -25.44
CA THR A 210 0.23 -4.28 -25.49
C THR A 210 -0.88 -4.40 -24.46
N LEU A 211 -1.32 -5.62 -24.13
CA LEU A 211 -2.34 -5.85 -23.09
C LEU A 211 -1.82 -5.57 -21.65
N PHE A 212 -0.52 -5.60 -21.45
CA PHE A 212 0.08 -5.34 -20.13
C PHE A 212 0.44 -3.86 -19.92
N SER A 213 0.64 -3.08 -20.98
CA SER A 213 0.92 -1.64 -20.88
C SER A 213 -0.33 -0.84 -20.54
N ASP A 214 -1.49 -1.24 -21.07
CA ASP A 214 -2.75 -0.52 -20.87
C ASP A 214 -3.33 -0.68 -19.45
N PHE A 215 -2.83 -1.66 -18.69
CA PHE A 215 -3.26 -1.88 -17.30
C PHE A 215 -2.52 -0.98 -16.27
N PHE A 216 -1.46 -0.29 -16.68
CA PHE A 216 -0.64 0.57 -15.83
C PHE A 216 -0.54 2.03 -16.32
N THR A 217 -1.23 2.41 -17.39
CA THR A 217 -1.35 3.81 -17.81
C THR A 217 -2.58 4.45 -17.18
N GLU A 218 -2.37 5.49 -16.39
CA GLU A 218 -3.44 6.35 -15.89
C GLU A 218 -4.17 7.01 -17.07
N PRO A 219 -5.51 7.09 -17.06
CA PRO A 219 -6.23 7.84 -18.08
C PRO A 219 -6.05 9.34 -17.82
N ASP A 220 -5.39 10.03 -18.75
CA ASP A 220 -5.37 11.48 -18.81
C ASP A 220 -6.79 12.02 -18.90
N GLN A 221 -7.19 12.82 -17.91
CA GLN A 221 -8.47 13.53 -17.92
C GLN A 221 -8.38 14.71 -18.89
N GLU A 222 -8.88 14.53 -20.10
CA GLU A 222 -9.26 15.66 -20.95
C GLU A 222 -10.53 16.33 -20.38
N ILE A 223 -10.33 17.50 -19.79
CA ILE A 223 -11.40 18.42 -19.45
C ILE A 223 -11.80 19.13 -20.74
N THR A 224 -12.85 18.70 -21.41
CA THR A 224 -13.54 19.48 -22.41
C THR A 224 -14.60 20.35 -21.75
N ASN A 225 -14.34 21.68 -21.73
CA ASN A 225 -15.35 22.69 -21.50
C ASN A 225 -16.41 22.65 -22.61
N ASN A 226 -17.67 22.50 -22.22
CA ASN A 226 -18.82 23.16 -22.85
C ASN A 226 -19.94 23.29 -21.80
#